data_a8ce64ace0ed39d201ad6ebb032315d9
#
_entry.id   a8ce64ace0ed39d201ad6ebb032315d9
#
_cell.length_a   1.000
_cell.length_b   1.000
_cell.length_c   1.000
_cell.angle_alpha   90.00
_cell.angle_beta   90.00
_cell.angle_gamma   90.00
#
_symmetry.space_group_name_H-M   'P 1'
#
loop_
_entity.id
_entity.type
_entity.pdbx_description
1 polymer ?
#
loop_
_entity_poly.entity_id
_entity_poly.type
_entity_poly.pdbx_seq_one_letter_code
_entity_poly.pdbx_strand_id
1 'polypeptide(L)'
;MTVFSSPQVVCRPAIARDHADITEFCKGIWEGDDYVPEVWPHWYNDPHGVLVTAEHAGRAIGCAKLSRIVDGQWWLEGVRVDPNKQGLKVGSQIHDYITAWWHERCDGVVRLMTENPAVVHLCQKTGFTKTHELRGYRALPIDEPVSNFSPATSLSEITAFALASETVQLNHQLMDFGWRFGTLTPQALANYSGYKADFSHTFHWWKDRQGLFSAWEEDENGRHQLMLGLVACALNDLPSLLTDIRRFAASKHFDRVFLLAFLTPQWLEKLEQAGFSTSWENYLRLFERRK
;
A
#
# COMPACT_ATOMS: atom_id res chain seq x y z
N MET A 1 -24.31 -16.21 -43.80
CA MET A 1 -23.04 -15.91 -43.11
C MET A 1 -23.35 -15.62 -41.66
N THR A 2 -23.03 -16.54 -40.75
CA THR A 2 -23.22 -16.34 -39.32
C THR A 2 -22.08 -15.44 -38.84
N VAL A 3 -22.38 -14.18 -38.55
CA VAL A 3 -21.40 -13.25 -37.93
C VAL A 3 -21.17 -13.74 -36.51
N PHE A 4 -20.10 -14.49 -36.29
CA PHE A 4 -19.61 -14.76 -34.94
C PHE A 4 -19.10 -13.43 -34.38
N SER A 5 -19.88 -12.79 -33.50
CA SER A 5 -19.35 -11.65 -32.75
C SER A 5 -18.15 -12.15 -31.90
N SER A 6 -17.02 -11.46 -31.96
CA SER A 6 -15.89 -11.76 -31.06
C SER A 6 -16.37 -11.75 -29.61
N PRO A 7 -15.94 -12.71 -28.78
CA PRO A 7 -16.35 -12.73 -27.38
C PRO A 7 -16.02 -11.40 -26.73
N GLN A 8 -16.99 -10.86 -26.00
CA GLN A 8 -16.86 -9.59 -25.29
C GLN A 8 -16.18 -9.82 -23.94
N VAL A 9 -15.38 -8.86 -23.48
CA VAL A 9 -14.87 -8.84 -22.10
C VAL A 9 -16.01 -8.47 -21.16
N VAL A 10 -16.21 -9.26 -20.10
CA VAL A 10 -17.23 -9.04 -19.07
C VAL A 10 -16.56 -8.93 -17.71
N CYS A 11 -16.73 -7.79 -17.03
CA CYS A 11 -16.27 -7.61 -15.66
C CYS A 11 -17.36 -8.05 -14.67
N ARG A 12 -16.98 -8.80 -13.65
CA ARG A 12 -17.87 -9.33 -12.60
C ARG A 12 -17.10 -9.57 -11.30
N PRO A 13 -17.79 -9.76 -10.16
CA PRO A 13 -17.14 -10.29 -8.96
C PRO A 13 -16.47 -11.63 -9.27
N ALA A 14 -15.32 -11.85 -8.65
CA ALA A 14 -14.55 -13.08 -8.81
C ALA A 14 -15.31 -14.31 -8.28
N ILE A 15 -15.08 -15.45 -8.91
CA ILE A 15 -15.54 -16.76 -8.45
C ILE A 15 -14.35 -17.69 -8.24
N ALA A 16 -14.53 -18.75 -7.48
CA ALA A 16 -13.42 -19.64 -7.05
C ALA A 16 -12.55 -20.16 -8.21
N ARG A 17 -13.15 -20.50 -9.36
CA ARG A 17 -12.41 -21.02 -10.53
C ARG A 17 -11.46 -20.00 -11.16
N ASP A 18 -11.69 -18.69 -10.97
CA ASP A 18 -10.89 -17.64 -11.60
C ASP A 18 -9.44 -17.65 -11.09
N HIS A 19 -9.22 -18.13 -9.85
CA HIS A 19 -7.89 -18.21 -9.25
C HIS A 19 -6.89 -18.98 -10.13
N ALA A 20 -7.31 -20.07 -10.74
CA ALA A 20 -6.42 -20.88 -11.60
C ALA A 20 -5.94 -20.10 -12.83
N ASP A 21 -6.84 -19.36 -13.50
CA ASP A 21 -6.51 -18.54 -14.67
C ASP A 21 -5.59 -17.36 -14.28
N ILE A 22 -5.90 -16.70 -13.15
CA ILE A 22 -5.09 -15.58 -12.62
C ILE A 22 -3.68 -16.07 -12.27
N THR A 23 -3.56 -17.17 -11.53
CA THR A 23 -2.26 -17.77 -11.17
C THR A 23 -1.44 -18.10 -12.41
N GLU A 24 -2.07 -18.62 -13.45
CA GLU A 24 -1.38 -18.99 -14.68
C GLU A 24 -0.76 -17.80 -15.40
N PHE A 25 -1.52 -16.72 -15.60
CA PHE A 25 -0.96 -15.57 -16.32
C PHE A 25 -0.03 -14.70 -15.43
N CYS A 26 -0.18 -14.72 -14.10
CA CYS A 26 0.74 -14.04 -13.19
C CYS A 26 2.17 -14.60 -13.25
N LYS A 27 2.38 -15.85 -13.68
CA LYS A 27 3.71 -16.39 -13.95
C LYS A 27 4.51 -15.59 -14.98
N GLY A 28 3.83 -14.82 -15.84
CA GLY A 28 4.44 -13.92 -16.83
C GLY A 28 4.60 -12.48 -16.34
N ILE A 29 4.24 -12.19 -15.09
CA ILE A 29 4.33 -10.85 -14.49
C ILE A 29 5.49 -10.86 -13.48
N TRP A 30 6.38 -9.85 -13.56
CA TRP A 30 7.53 -9.70 -12.68
C TRP A 30 8.37 -10.99 -12.54
N GLU A 31 8.64 -11.64 -13.68
CA GLU A 31 9.44 -12.89 -13.72
C GLU A 31 8.85 -14.05 -12.88
N GLY A 32 7.54 -13.97 -12.57
CA GLY A 32 6.82 -14.96 -11.76
C GLY A 32 6.71 -14.62 -10.28
N ASP A 33 7.20 -13.47 -9.85
CA ASP A 33 7.19 -13.00 -8.44
C ASP A 33 5.98 -12.12 -8.11
N ASP A 34 4.84 -12.35 -8.77
CA ASP A 34 3.60 -11.59 -8.51
C ASP A 34 2.87 -12.12 -7.27
N TYR A 35 2.67 -11.24 -6.29
CA TYR A 35 2.02 -11.58 -5.02
C TYR A 35 0.51 -11.88 -5.12
N VAL A 36 -0.16 -11.50 -6.22
CA VAL A 36 -1.63 -11.65 -6.37
C VAL A 36 -2.11 -13.09 -6.17
N PRO A 37 -1.46 -14.13 -6.72
CA PRO A 37 -1.85 -15.51 -6.45
C PRO A 37 -1.81 -15.89 -4.96
N GLU A 38 -0.80 -15.42 -4.22
CA GLU A 38 -0.64 -15.69 -2.79
C GLU A 38 -1.76 -15.05 -1.95
N VAL A 39 -2.08 -13.78 -2.22
CA VAL A 39 -3.09 -13.04 -1.45
C VAL A 39 -4.53 -13.30 -1.91
N TRP A 40 -4.72 -13.99 -3.03
CA TRP A 40 -6.04 -14.26 -3.61
C TRP A 40 -7.03 -14.89 -2.64
N PRO A 41 -6.71 -15.93 -1.86
CA PRO A 41 -7.65 -16.53 -0.91
C PRO A 41 -8.13 -15.54 0.14
N HIS A 42 -7.25 -14.66 0.62
CA HIS A 42 -7.59 -13.60 1.56
C HIS A 42 -8.53 -12.57 0.92
N TRP A 43 -8.21 -12.10 -0.28
CA TRP A 43 -9.05 -11.14 -1.01
C TRP A 43 -10.40 -11.69 -1.41
N TYR A 44 -10.45 -12.97 -1.79
CA TYR A 44 -11.70 -13.64 -2.19
C TYR A 44 -12.67 -13.80 -1.02
N ASN A 45 -12.15 -14.04 0.18
CA ASN A 45 -12.93 -14.22 1.40
C ASN A 45 -13.20 -12.91 2.17
N ASP A 46 -12.68 -11.76 1.71
CA ASP A 46 -12.92 -10.47 2.35
C ASP A 46 -14.40 -10.04 2.19
N PRO A 47 -15.18 -9.95 3.30
CA PRO A 47 -16.60 -9.62 3.23
C PRO A 47 -16.88 -8.13 3.00
N HIS A 48 -15.86 -7.28 3.10
CA HIS A 48 -16.03 -5.84 3.11
C HIS A 48 -15.68 -5.14 1.81
N GLY A 49 -14.98 -5.84 0.93
CA GLY A 49 -14.54 -5.32 -0.36
C GLY A 49 -15.11 -6.09 -1.53
N VAL A 50 -14.54 -5.89 -2.71
CA VAL A 50 -14.84 -6.70 -3.89
C VAL A 50 -13.56 -7.09 -4.62
N LEU A 51 -13.42 -8.36 -4.93
CA LEU A 51 -12.44 -8.87 -5.89
C LEU A 51 -13.16 -9.01 -7.23
N VAL A 52 -12.65 -8.35 -8.25
CA VAL A 52 -13.24 -8.29 -9.60
C VAL A 52 -12.37 -9.06 -10.56
N THR A 53 -13.00 -9.80 -11.46
CA THR A 53 -12.35 -10.42 -12.62
C THR A 53 -12.97 -9.92 -13.93
N ALA A 54 -12.11 -9.81 -14.96
CA ALA A 54 -12.53 -9.64 -16.34
C ALA A 54 -12.50 -11.00 -17.03
N GLU A 55 -13.64 -11.47 -17.50
CA GLU A 55 -13.80 -12.73 -18.21
C GLU A 55 -13.86 -12.48 -19.73
N HIS A 56 -13.17 -13.32 -20.49
CA HIS A 56 -13.23 -13.35 -21.94
C HIS A 56 -13.19 -14.80 -22.43
N ALA A 57 -14.17 -15.19 -23.24
CA ALA A 57 -14.29 -16.57 -23.75
C ALA A 57 -14.26 -17.64 -22.65
N GLY A 58 -14.90 -17.38 -21.50
CA GLY A 58 -14.99 -18.31 -20.39
C GLY A 58 -13.77 -18.39 -19.46
N ARG A 59 -12.73 -17.57 -19.70
CA ARG A 59 -11.51 -17.50 -18.86
C ARG A 59 -11.33 -16.13 -18.22
N ALA A 60 -10.81 -16.10 -16.99
CA ALA A 60 -10.39 -14.86 -16.35
C ALA A 60 -9.08 -14.36 -16.99
N ILE A 61 -9.09 -13.11 -17.47
CA ILE A 61 -7.97 -12.49 -18.18
C ILE A 61 -7.48 -11.21 -17.50
N GLY A 62 -8.01 -10.90 -16.33
CA GLY A 62 -7.57 -9.79 -15.50
C GLY A 62 -8.34 -9.73 -14.20
N CYS A 63 -7.77 -9.03 -13.21
CA CYS A 63 -8.38 -8.84 -11.91
C CYS A 63 -8.02 -7.49 -11.29
N ALA A 64 -8.76 -7.10 -10.27
CA ALA A 64 -8.41 -6.04 -9.30
C ALA A 64 -9.19 -6.23 -8.00
N LYS A 65 -8.64 -5.71 -6.91
CA LYS A 65 -9.26 -5.72 -5.59
C LYS A 65 -9.59 -4.31 -5.14
N LEU A 66 -10.78 -4.13 -4.59
CA LEU A 66 -11.14 -3.00 -3.75
C LEU A 66 -11.23 -3.49 -2.31
N SER A 67 -10.34 -3.00 -1.46
CA SER A 67 -10.26 -3.33 -0.04
C SER A 67 -10.78 -2.17 0.81
N ARG A 68 -11.46 -2.49 1.92
CA ARG A 68 -11.81 -1.49 2.92
C ARG A 68 -10.69 -1.42 3.97
N ILE A 69 -10.07 -0.24 4.14
CA ILE A 69 -9.14 0.01 5.24
C ILE A 69 -9.92 0.16 6.55
N VAL A 70 -10.94 1.04 6.52
CA VAL A 70 -11.90 1.30 7.59
C VAL A 70 -13.13 1.93 6.95
N ASP A 71 -14.22 2.12 7.68
CA ASP A 71 -15.41 2.77 7.15
C ASP A 71 -15.08 4.14 6.55
N GLY A 72 -15.51 4.34 5.31
CA GLY A 72 -15.22 5.53 4.51
C GLY A 72 -13.81 5.63 3.93
N GLN A 73 -12.95 4.61 4.08
CA GLN A 73 -11.61 4.59 3.50
C GLN A 73 -11.36 3.28 2.72
N TRP A 74 -11.15 3.41 1.42
CA TRP A 74 -11.02 2.32 0.48
C TRP A 74 -9.69 2.36 -0.26
N TRP A 75 -9.20 1.19 -0.65
CA TRP A 75 -7.96 1.02 -1.39
C TRP A 75 -8.17 0.13 -2.61
N LEU A 76 -7.84 0.67 -3.79
CA LEU A 76 -7.86 -0.07 -5.06
C LEU A 76 -6.47 -0.59 -5.36
N GLU A 77 -6.34 -1.89 -5.53
CA GLU A 77 -5.06 -2.59 -5.65
C GLU A 77 -5.12 -3.78 -6.60
N GLY A 78 -3.95 -4.35 -6.89
CA GLY A 78 -3.81 -5.63 -7.59
C GLY A 78 -4.37 -5.66 -8.99
N VAL A 79 -4.39 -4.52 -9.71
CA VAL A 79 -4.82 -4.50 -11.11
C VAL A 79 -3.83 -5.32 -11.93
N ARG A 80 -4.29 -6.45 -12.46
CA ARG A 80 -3.53 -7.34 -13.33
C ARG A 80 -4.32 -7.62 -14.59
N VAL A 81 -3.60 -7.74 -15.71
CA VAL A 81 -4.16 -8.12 -17.02
C VAL A 81 -3.21 -9.12 -17.65
N ASP A 82 -3.75 -10.21 -18.19
CA ASP A 82 -3.00 -11.21 -18.96
C ASP A 82 -2.18 -10.51 -20.05
N PRO A 83 -0.84 -10.61 -20.05
CA PRO A 83 0.02 -9.97 -21.04
C PRO A 83 -0.33 -10.36 -22.49
N ASN A 84 -0.93 -11.54 -22.70
CA ASN A 84 -1.36 -12.04 -24.01
C ASN A 84 -2.72 -11.46 -24.46
N LYS A 85 -3.37 -10.61 -23.67
CA LYS A 85 -4.68 -10.01 -23.94
C LYS A 85 -4.63 -8.49 -24.09
N GLN A 86 -3.50 -7.98 -24.55
CA GLN A 86 -3.33 -6.57 -24.86
C GLN A 86 -4.30 -6.12 -25.99
N GLY A 87 -4.68 -4.83 -25.99
CA GLY A 87 -5.59 -4.27 -26.98
C GLY A 87 -7.08 -4.40 -26.66
N LEU A 88 -7.48 -5.31 -25.75
CA LEU A 88 -8.89 -5.49 -25.34
C LEU A 88 -9.38 -4.45 -24.31
N LYS A 89 -8.52 -3.50 -23.90
CA LYS A 89 -8.82 -2.48 -22.88
C LYS A 89 -9.28 -3.07 -21.53
N VAL A 90 -8.79 -4.26 -21.19
CA VAL A 90 -9.20 -5.01 -19.99
C VAL A 90 -9.00 -4.19 -18.72
N GLY A 91 -7.83 -3.57 -18.54
CA GLY A 91 -7.54 -2.74 -17.37
C GLY A 91 -8.51 -1.56 -17.20
N SER A 92 -8.90 -0.91 -18.31
CA SER A 92 -9.90 0.18 -18.27
C SER A 92 -11.27 -0.35 -17.86
N GLN A 93 -11.70 -1.49 -18.40
CA GLN A 93 -13.01 -2.08 -18.07
C GLN A 93 -13.08 -2.53 -16.61
N ILE A 94 -11.99 -3.12 -16.08
CA ILE A 94 -11.90 -3.46 -14.65
C ILE A 94 -11.98 -2.19 -13.79
N HIS A 95 -11.23 -1.16 -14.14
CA HIS A 95 -11.21 0.09 -13.40
C HIS A 95 -12.58 0.77 -13.39
N ASP A 96 -13.24 0.85 -14.55
CA ASP A 96 -14.58 1.43 -14.66
C ASP A 96 -15.59 0.64 -13.82
N TYR A 97 -15.55 -0.70 -13.90
CA TYR A 97 -16.43 -1.57 -13.12
C TYR A 97 -16.25 -1.37 -11.61
N ILE A 98 -15.01 -1.42 -11.13
CA ILE A 98 -14.71 -1.33 -9.69
C ILE A 98 -15.01 0.07 -9.15
N THR A 99 -14.78 1.11 -9.95
CA THR A 99 -15.10 2.49 -9.61
C THR A 99 -16.61 2.71 -9.54
N ALA A 100 -17.38 2.16 -10.48
CA ALA A 100 -18.85 2.19 -10.45
C ALA A 100 -19.38 1.43 -9.21
N TRP A 101 -18.85 0.22 -8.95
CA TRP A 101 -19.21 -0.58 -7.79
C TRP A 101 -18.99 0.20 -6.47
N TRP A 102 -17.83 0.86 -6.32
CA TRP A 102 -17.54 1.72 -5.17
C TRP A 102 -18.52 2.89 -5.09
N HIS A 103 -18.75 3.58 -6.20
CA HIS A 103 -19.63 4.75 -6.22
C HIS A 103 -21.08 4.40 -5.84
N GLU A 104 -21.56 3.23 -6.21
CA GLU A 104 -22.93 2.79 -5.89
C GLU A 104 -23.09 2.33 -4.44
N ARG A 105 -22.06 1.71 -3.84
CA ARG A 105 -22.18 0.93 -2.59
C ARG A 105 -21.39 1.46 -1.41
N CYS A 106 -20.46 2.36 -1.66
CA CYS A 106 -19.53 2.84 -0.64
C CYS A 106 -19.63 4.35 -0.47
N ASP A 107 -19.16 4.84 0.67
CA ASP A 107 -18.99 6.26 0.96
C ASP A 107 -17.53 6.60 1.25
N GLY A 108 -17.20 7.90 1.29
CA GLY A 108 -15.90 8.42 1.71
C GLY A 108 -14.90 8.54 0.56
N VAL A 109 -13.72 8.00 0.74
CA VAL A 109 -12.58 8.15 -0.18
C VAL A 109 -12.05 6.79 -0.63
N VAL A 110 -11.80 6.65 -1.94
CA VAL A 110 -11.01 5.56 -2.51
C VAL A 110 -9.65 6.09 -2.95
N ARG A 111 -8.60 5.36 -2.62
CA ARG A 111 -7.22 5.67 -2.98
C ARG A 111 -6.58 4.51 -3.74
N LEU A 112 -5.57 4.83 -4.51
CA LEU A 112 -4.64 3.88 -5.12
C LEU A 112 -3.28 4.54 -5.30
N MET A 113 -2.26 3.73 -5.46
CA MET A 113 -0.90 4.18 -5.72
C MET A 113 -0.35 3.48 -6.97
N THR A 114 0.32 4.22 -7.85
CA THR A 114 0.86 3.66 -9.09
C THR A 114 2.02 4.48 -9.65
N GLU A 115 2.94 3.80 -10.31
CA GLU A 115 3.93 4.41 -11.21
C GLU A 115 3.57 4.23 -12.69
N ASN A 116 2.65 3.31 -13.00
CA ASN A 116 2.29 2.95 -14.36
C ASN A 116 1.57 4.09 -15.11
N PRO A 117 2.14 4.63 -16.21
CA PRO A 117 1.55 5.75 -16.95
C PRO A 117 0.13 5.47 -17.48
N ALA A 118 -0.17 4.22 -17.84
CA ALA A 118 -1.51 3.85 -18.31
C ALA A 118 -2.55 3.96 -17.20
N VAL A 119 -2.20 3.55 -15.96
CA VAL A 119 -3.07 3.69 -14.79
C VAL A 119 -3.20 5.16 -14.39
N VAL A 120 -2.12 5.95 -14.44
CA VAL A 120 -2.15 7.40 -14.22
C VAL A 120 -3.16 8.08 -15.15
N HIS A 121 -3.08 7.78 -16.45
CA HIS A 121 -4.00 8.33 -17.43
C HIS A 121 -5.46 7.90 -17.16
N LEU A 122 -5.66 6.66 -16.77
CA LEU A 122 -6.98 6.13 -16.43
C LEU A 122 -7.56 6.84 -15.19
N CYS A 123 -6.78 7.02 -14.13
CA CYS A 123 -7.19 7.77 -12.94
C CYS A 123 -7.67 9.18 -13.29
N GLN A 124 -6.89 9.91 -14.11
CA GLN A 124 -7.26 11.27 -14.53
C GLN A 124 -8.59 11.33 -15.27
N LYS A 125 -8.90 10.32 -16.10
CA LYS A 125 -10.16 10.23 -16.83
C LYS A 125 -11.36 9.87 -15.96
N THR A 126 -11.16 9.17 -14.86
CA THR A 126 -12.22 8.63 -14.01
C THR A 126 -12.43 9.43 -12.73
N GLY A 127 -11.95 10.67 -12.69
CA GLY A 127 -12.20 11.62 -11.59
C GLY A 127 -11.33 11.41 -10.35
N PHE A 128 -10.23 10.67 -10.46
CA PHE A 128 -9.21 10.63 -9.42
C PHE A 128 -8.28 11.84 -9.55
N THR A 129 -7.93 12.41 -8.40
CA THR A 129 -6.97 13.51 -8.31
C THR A 129 -5.66 12.98 -7.75
N LYS A 130 -4.52 13.30 -8.40
CA LYS A 130 -3.19 13.05 -7.83
C LYS A 130 -3.00 13.95 -6.61
N THR A 131 -2.81 13.36 -5.44
CA THR A 131 -2.64 14.10 -4.19
C THR A 131 -1.18 14.18 -3.76
N HIS A 132 -0.41 13.11 -3.93
CA HIS A 132 0.98 13.02 -3.46
C HIS A 132 1.86 12.24 -4.43
N GLU A 133 3.15 12.44 -4.27
CA GLU A 133 4.20 11.61 -4.85
C GLU A 133 5.03 11.02 -3.71
N LEU A 134 5.36 9.73 -3.83
CA LEU A 134 6.13 8.99 -2.84
C LEU A 134 7.29 8.28 -3.53
N ARG A 135 8.33 8.02 -2.74
CA ARG A 135 9.46 7.19 -3.18
C ARG A 135 9.91 6.30 -2.04
N GLY A 136 10.38 5.10 -2.37
CA GLY A 136 11.02 4.22 -1.43
C GLY A 136 12.38 4.74 -1.00
N TYR A 137 12.61 4.77 0.30
CA TYR A 137 13.88 5.07 0.93
C TYR A 137 14.31 3.91 1.81
N ARG A 138 15.62 3.66 1.83
CA ARG A 138 16.22 2.58 2.60
C ARG A 138 17.49 3.04 3.31
N ALA A 139 17.78 2.40 4.43
CA ALA A 139 19.04 2.56 5.13
C ALA A 139 19.52 1.21 5.67
N LEU A 140 20.83 1.05 5.79
CA LEU A 140 21.40 -0.10 6.49
C LEU A 140 21.24 0.08 8.00
N PRO A 141 21.07 -1.01 8.76
CA PRO A 141 21.13 -0.99 10.22
C PRO A 141 22.48 -0.44 10.73
N ILE A 142 22.49 0.07 11.95
CA ILE A 142 23.69 0.56 12.64
C ILE A 142 23.96 -0.36 13.84
N ASP A 143 25.08 -1.05 13.84
CA ASP A 143 25.47 -1.97 14.92
C ASP A 143 26.03 -1.19 16.11
N GLU A 144 25.12 -0.50 16.81
CA GLU A 144 25.37 0.23 18.05
C GLU A 144 24.22 -0.03 19.04
N PRO A 145 24.48 -0.02 20.35
CA PRO A 145 23.43 -0.19 21.35
C PRO A 145 22.33 0.87 21.24
N VAL A 146 21.08 0.44 21.41
CA VAL A 146 19.93 1.33 21.55
C VAL A 146 19.06 0.90 22.73
N SER A 147 18.66 1.86 23.57
CA SER A 147 17.76 1.64 24.71
C SER A 147 16.57 2.58 24.75
N ASN A 148 16.36 3.33 23.65
CA ASN A 148 15.44 4.47 23.62
C ASN A 148 14.00 4.09 23.25
N PHE A 149 13.68 2.80 23.08
CA PHE A 149 12.36 2.35 22.66
C PHE A 149 11.62 1.55 23.72
N SER A 150 10.33 1.80 23.82
CA SER A 150 9.39 1.01 24.61
C SER A 150 8.11 0.69 23.80
N PRO A 151 7.45 -0.46 24.05
CA PRO A 151 6.21 -0.79 23.34
C PRO A 151 5.12 0.27 23.56
N ALA A 152 4.40 0.61 22.49
CA ALA A 152 3.21 1.46 22.53
C ALA A 152 1.98 0.59 22.27
N THR A 153 1.06 0.52 23.23
CA THR A 153 -0.11 -0.38 23.18
C THR A 153 -1.45 0.34 23.19
N SER A 154 -1.50 1.57 23.67
CA SER A 154 -2.71 2.38 23.72
C SER A 154 -2.97 3.05 22.37
N LEU A 155 -3.89 2.52 21.57
CA LEU A 155 -4.21 3.06 20.24
C LEU A 155 -4.71 4.51 20.29
N SER A 156 -5.41 4.90 21.35
CA SER A 156 -5.87 6.29 21.55
C SER A 156 -4.69 7.24 21.80
N GLU A 157 -3.71 6.84 22.62
CA GLU A 157 -2.51 7.66 22.87
C GLU A 157 -1.63 7.72 21.63
N ILE A 158 -1.43 6.60 20.93
CA ILE A 158 -0.71 6.53 19.64
C ILE A 158 -1.32 7.51 18.65
N THR A 159 -2.65 7.45 18.46
CA THR A 159 -3.34 8.32 17.49
C THR A 159 -3.23 9.78 17.89
N ALA A 160 -3.49 10.12 19.16
CA ALA A 160 -3.43 11.49 19.65
C ALA A 160 -2.03 12.10 19.46
N PHE A 161 -0.97 11.36 19.84
CA PHE A 161 0.40 11.81 19.66
C PHE A 161 0.77 11.96 18.18
N ALA A 162 0.45 10.97 17.37
CA ALA A 162 0.77 10.99 15.95
C ALA A 162 0.09 12.16 15.23
N LEU A 163 -1.19 12.39 15.47
CA LEU A 163 -1.93 13.50 14.87
C LEU A 163 -1.43 14.89 15.33
N ALA A 164 -0.80 14.99 16.50
CA ALA A 164 -0.19 16.23 16.99
C ALA A 164 1.24 16.45 16.46
N SER A 165 1.89 15.43 15.88
CA SER A 165 3.29 15.52 15.46
C SER A 165 3.47 16.22 14.11
N GLU A 166 4.55 17.01 13.98
CA GLU A 166 4.86 17.75 12.75
C GLU A 166 5.06 16.84 11.55
N THR A 167 5.74 15.70 11.73
CA THR A 167 6.02 14.75 10.65
C THR A 167 4.75 14.15 10.05
N VAL A 168 3.76 13.85 10.87
CA VAL A 168 2.46 13.31 10.40
C VAL A 168 1.61 14.40 9.77
N GLN A 169 1.69 15.63 10.26
CA GLN A 169 1.01 16.78 9.62
C GLN A 169 1.58 17.06 8.22
N LEU A 170 2.90 16.98 8.04
CA LEU A 170 3.56 17.11 6.74
C LEU A 170 3.14 16.00 5.76
N ASN A 171 2.81 14.81 6.25
CA ASN A 171 2.31 13.68 5.47
C ASN A 171 0.77 13.68 5.37
N HIS A 172 0.11 14.82 5.63
CA HIS A 172 -1.34 14.99 5.54
C HIS A 172 -2.15 13.97 6.37
N GLN A 173 -1.58 13.54 7.51
CA GLN A 173 -2.18 12.54 8.40
C GLN A 173 -2.41 11.16 7.74
N LEU A 174 -1.66 10.88 6.67
CA LEU A 174 -1.67 9.58 6.03
C LEU A 174 -0.62 8.66 6.67
N MET A 175 -0.99 7.39 6.79
CA MET A 175 -0.14 6.31 7.27
C MET A 175 -0.09 5.21 6.22
N ASP A 176 1.05 4.55 6.08
CA ASP A 176 1.18 3.32 5.31
C ASP A 176 0.75 2.12 6.18
N PHE A 177 -0.31 1.47 5.75
CA PHE A 177 -0.86 0.26 6.34
C PHE A 177 -0.41 -1.01 5.58
N GLY A 178 0.84 -1.12 5.20
CA GLY A 178 1.35 -2.21 4.37
C GLY A 178 1.04 -1.98 2.90
N TRP A 179 1.74 -1.03 2.30
CA TRP A 179 1.55 -0.60 0.91
C TRP A 179 0.17 -0.01 0.59
N ARG A 180 -0.62 0.32 1.62
CA ARG A 180 -1.95 0.92 1.52
C ARG A 180 -2.02 2.22 2.34
N PHE A 181 -2.26 3.34 1.71
CA PHE A 181 -2.33 4.63 2.40
C PHE A 181 -3.74 4.96 2.85
N GLY A 182 -3.89 5.16 4.14
CA GLY A 182 -5.13 5.60 4.78
C GLY A 182 -4.92 6.78 5.71
N THR A 183 -6.00 7.53 5.94
CA THR A 183 -6.01 8.58 6.96
C THR A 183 -5.93 7.93 8.34
N LEU A 184 -4.99 8.39 9.15
CA LEU A 184 -4.79 7.90 10.51
C LEU A 184 -5.99 8.26 11.39
N THR A 185 -6.66 7.23 11.91
CA THR A 185 -7.75 7.35 12.90
C THR A 185 -7.64 6.22 13.90
N PRO A 186 -8.22 6.34 15.13
CA PRO A 186 -8.25 5.22 16.08
C PRO A 186 -8.89 3.96 15.48
N GLN A 187 -9.95 4.12 14.69
CA GLN A 187 -10.63 3.01 14.02
C GLN A 187 -9.74 2.37 12.95
N ALA A 188 -8.98 3.17 12.19
CA ALA A 188 -8.05 2.64 11.19
C ALA A 188 -6.97 1.79 11.85
N LEU A 189 -6.43 2.21 13.01
CA LEU A 189 -5.47 1.42 13.77
C LEU A 189 -6.05 0.16 14.40
N ALA A 190 -7.30 0.24 14.90
CA ALA A 190 -7.95 -0.88 15.57
C ALA A 190 -8.47 -1.97 14.63
N ASN A 191 -8.96 -1.58 13.46
CA ASN A 191 -9.72 -2.47 12.56
C ASN A 191 -8.92 -2.85 11.31
N TYR A 192 -7.68 -2.42 11.22
CA TYR A 192 -6.88 -2.69 10.05
C TYR A 192 -6.54 -4.19 9.96
N SER A 193 -7.10 -4.85 8.96
CA SER A 193 -6.62 -6.14 8.48
C SER A 193 -5.68 -5.84 7.30
N GLY A 194 -4.40 -6.19 7.40
CA GLY A 194 -3.42 -5.95 6.37
C GLY A 194 -3.77 -6.55 5.00
N TYR A 195 -2.92 -6.30 4.02
CA TYR A 195 -3.05 -6.93 2.70
C TYR A 195 -2.83 -8.46 2.74
N LYS A 196 -2.18 -8.96 3.79
CA LYS A 196 -2.04 -10.38 4.13
C LYS A 196 -2.82 -10.67 5.41
N ALA A 197 -3.26 -11.92 5.57
CA ALA A 197 -4.10 -12.34 6.70
C ALA A 197 -3.43 -12.20 8.07
N ASP A 198 -2.11 -12.32 8.14
CA ASP A 198 -1.27 -12.27 9.34
C ASP A 198 -0.55 -10.91 9.53
N PHE A 199 -0.87 -9.93 8.70
CA PHE A 199 -0.23 -8.61 8.76
C PHE A 199 -0.58 -7.87 10.05
N SER A 200 0.44 -7.37 10.75
CA SER A 200 0.26 -6.55 11.94
C SER A 200 1.36 -5.50 12.06
N HIS A 201 1.00 -4.31 12.52
CA HIS A 201 1.96 -3.30 12.94
C HIS A 201 2.35 -3.49 14.38
N THR A 202 3.67 -3.30 14.66
CA THR A 202 4.15 -3.00 16.01
C THR A 202 4.34 -1.51 16.19
N PHE A 203 4.06 -0.99 17.38
CA PHE A 203 4.20 0.43 17.70
C PHE A 203 5.21 0.60 18.84
N HIS A 204 6.07 1.60 18.72
CA HIS A 204 7.14 1.86 19.68
C HIS A 204 7.24 3.34 20.01
N TRP A 205 7.18 3.69 21.31
CA TRP A 205 7.56 4.99 21.82
C TRP A 205 9.07 5.16 21.77
N TRP A 206 9.52 6.39 21.48
CA TRP A 206 10.90 6.80 21.48
C TRP A 206 11.15 7.85 22.55
N LYS A 207 12.27 7.72 23.35
CA LYS A 207 12.74 8.69 24.35
C LYS A 207 11.61 9.28 25.21
N ASP A 208 11.04 8.48 26.09
CA ASP A 208 9.98 8.94 26.99
C ASP A 208 8.83 9.69 26.27
N ARG A 209 8.42 9.17 25.10
CA ARG A 209 7.33 9.70 24.26
C ARG A 209 7.65 11.00 23.51
N GLN A 210 8.92 11.28 23.19
CA GLN A 210 9.28 12.37 22.28
C GLN A 210 9.02 12.00 20.80
N GLY A 211 8.86 10.70 20.52
CA GLY A 211 8.54 10.20 19.19
C GLY A 211 7.86 8.84 19.25
N LEU A 212 7.35 8.43 18.10
CA LEU A 212 6.67 7.16 17.90
C LEU A 212 6.96 6.66 16.48
N PHE A 213 7.12 5.34 16.32
CA PHE A 213 7.05 4.73 15.00
C PHE A 213 6.19 3.49 15.02
N SER A 214 5.63 3.14 13.84
CA SER A 214 5.07 1.82 13.57
C SER A 214 5.87 1.11 12.52
N ALA A 215 5.95 -0.22 12.65
CA ALA A 215 6.68 -1.05 11.71
C ALA A 215 6.05 -2.43 11.56
N TRP A 216 6.37 -3.09 10.45
CA TRP A 216 6.14 -4.51 10.20
C TRP A 216 7.38 -5.14 9.57
N GLU A 217 7.41 -6.45 9.54
CA GLU A 217 8.49 -7.23 8.95
C GLU A 217 8.09 -7.67 7.53
N GLU A 218 9.02 -7.63 6.61
CA GLU A 218 8.82 -8.09 5.23
C GLU A 218 10.08 -8.74 4.69
N ASP A 219 9.93 -9.91 4.09
CA ASP A 219 11.00 -10.59 3.38
C ASP A 219 10.92 -10.29 1.88
N GLU A 220 11.96 -9.70 1.33
CA GLU A 220 12.05 -9.39 -0.09
C GLU A 220 13.40 -9.85 -0.65
N ASN A 221 13.38 -10.75 -1.63
CA ASN A 221 14.57 -11.26 -2.30
C ASN A 221 15.63 -11.81 -1.31
N GLY A 222 15.17 -12.54 -0.28
CA GLY A 222 16.03 -13.13 0.75
C GLY A 222 16.61 -12.12 1.75
N ARG A 223 16.06 -10.91 1.82
CA ARG A 223 16.42 -9.87 2.78
C ARG A 223 15.28 -9.62 3.74
N HIS A 224 15.59 -9.70 5.02
CA HIS A 224 14.65 -9.40 6.10
C HIS A 224 14.63 -7.91 6.39
N GLN A 225 13.48 -7.23 6.20
CA GLN A 225 13.36 -5.78 6.27
C GLN A 225 12.44 -5.33 7.39
N LEU A 226 12.83 -4.23 8.05
CA LEU A 226 11.94 -3.46 8.90
C LEU A 226 11.27 -2.37 8.06
N MET A 227 9.97 -2.52 7.81
CA MET A 227 9.15 -1.58 7.06
C MET A 227 8.53 -0.57 8.00
N LEU A 228 8.65 0.73 7.72
CA LEU A 228 8.08 1.79 8.56
C LEU A 228 6.76 2.29 7.97
N GLY A 229 5.66 2.13 8.71
CA GLY A 229 4.33 2.63 8.29
C GLY A 229 4.02 4.04 8.78
N LEU A 230 4.57 4.39 9.95
CA LEU A 230 4.39 5.68 10.59
C LEU A 230 5.69 6.10 11.29
N VAL A 231 6.07 7.36 11.14
CA VAL A 231 7.12 8.00 11.95
C VAL A 231 6.58 9.34 12.43
N ALA A 232 6.38 9.47 13.74
CA ALA A 232 5.74 10.60 14.38
C ALA A 232 6.66 11.26 15.41
N CYS A 233 7.07 12.51 15.16
CA CYS A 233 7.88 13.33 16.06
C CYS A 233 7.86 14.80 15.62
N ALA A 234 8.55 15.67 16.37
CA ALA A 234 8.94 16.98 15.85
C ALA A 234 9.90 16.82 14.66
N LEU A 235 9.81 17.70 13.68
CA LEU A 235 10.60 17.59 12.44
C LEU A 235 12.11 17.62 12.69
N ASN A 236 12.56 18.41 13.67
CA ASN A 236 13.97 18.50 14.04
C ASN A 236 14.50 17.22 14.71
N ASP A 237 13.64 16.43 15.31
CA ASP A 237 14.01 15.16 15.96
C ASP A 237 14.03 13.97 14.98
N LEU A 238 13.47 14.15 13.79
CA LEU A 238 13.32 13.07 12.80
C LEU A 238 14.65 12.37 12.45
N PRO A 239 15.79 13.06 12.21
CA PRO A 239 17.05 12.37 11.92
C PRO A 239 17.54 11.51 13.09
N SER A 240 17.35 11.99 14.33
CA SER A 240 17.73 11.24 15.53
C SER A 240 16.86 10.00 15.73
N LEU A 241 15.55 10.14 15.57
CA LEU A 241 14.60 9.02 15.64
C LEU A 241 14.92 7.97 14.58
N LEU A 242 15.10 8.37 13.32
CA LEU A 242 15.43 7.45 12.22
C LEU A 242 16.80 6.75 12.45
N THR A 243 17.78 7.44 12.99
CA THR A 243 19.07 6.86 13.36
C THR A 243 18.91 5.81 14.45
N ASP A 244 18.12 6.08 15.49
CA ASP A 244 17.83 5.11 16.55
C ASP A 244 16.98 3.93 16.02
N ILE A 245 16.06 4.13 15.07
CA ILE A 245 15.35 3.04 14.40
C ILE A 245 16.33 2.13 13.62
N ARG A 246 17.36 2.65 12.98
CA ARG A 246 18.41 1.86 12.34
C ARG A 246 19.19 1.01 13.35
N ARG A 247 19.48 1.54 14.57
CA ARG A 247 20.08 0.77 15.66
C ARG A 247 19.13 -0.31 16.20
N PHE A 248 17.85 0.02 16.32
CA PHE A 248 16.82 -0.94 16.67
C PHE A 248 16.75 -2.09 15.66
N ALA A 249 16.78 -1.78 14.36
CA ALA A 249 16.80 -2.79 13.30
C ALA A 249 18.02 -3.74 13.42
N ALA A 250 19.22 -3.21 13.71
CA ALA A 250 20.39 -4.05 13.96
C ALA A 250 20.19 -4.98 15.16
N SER A 251 19.64 -4.47 16.27
CA SER A 251 19.35 -5.27 17.47
C SER A 251 18.33 -6.39 17.27
N LYS A 252 17.56 -6.32 16.17
CA LYS A 252 16.55 -7.30 15.76
C LYS A 252 16.96 -8.13 14.53
N HIS A 253 18.19 -7.97 14.07
CA HIS A 253 18.78 -8.70 12.94
C HIS A 253 18.10 -8.44 11.60
N PHE A 254 17.52 -7.27 11.38
CA PHE A 254 17.06 -6.85 10.07
C PHE A 254 18.25 -6.51 9.16
N ASP A 255 18.12 -6.80 7.87
CA ASP A 255 19.12 -6.45 6.84
C ASP A 255 19.03 -4.99 6.43
N ARG A 256 17.83 -4.39 6.54
CA ARG A 256 17.60 -2.98 6.21
C ARG A 256 16.33 -2.42 6.86
N VAL A 257 16.27 -1.09 6.89
CA VAL A 257 15.06 -0.31 7.21
C VAL A 257 14.56 0.30 5.92
N PHE A 258 13.24 0.24 5.70
CA PHE A 258 12.58 0.79 4.51
C PHE A 258 11.36 1.63 4.88
N LEU A 259 11.08 2.67 4.11
CA LEU A 259 9.82 3.42 4.17
C LEU A 259 9.46 4.02 2.81
N LEU A 260 8.16 4.23 2.60
CA LEU A 260 7.65 5.09 1.53
C LEU A 260 7.55 6.52 2.05
N ALA A 261 8.40 7.41 1.55
CA ALA A 261 8.42 8.80 1.94
C ALA A 261 7.67 9.70 0.96
N PHE A 262 6.90 10.64 1.51
CA PHE A 262 6.32 11.74 0.74
C PHE A 262 7.43 12.67 0.24
N LEU A 263 7.36 13.12 -1.01
CA LEU A 263 8.39 13.93 -1.63
C LEU A 263 8.25 15.42 -1.25
N THR A 264 8.34 15.71 0.05
CA THR A 264 8.43 17.09 0.57
C THR A 264 9.89 17.43 0.87
N PRO A 265 10.38 18.65 0.50
CA PRO A 265 11.79 19.01 0.71
C PRO A 265 12.27 18.83 2.16
N GLN A 266 11.44 19.23 3.12
CA GLN A 266 11.78 19.11 4.54
C GLN A 266 11.96 17.64 4.98
N TRP A 267 11.10 16.74 4.50
CA TRP A 267 11.17 15.31 4.80
C TRP A 267 12.41 14.68 4.18
N LEU A 268 12.69 15.01 2.91
CA LEU A 268 13.83 14.44 2.17
C LEU A 268 15.18 14.84 2.78
N GLU A 269 15.36 16.10 3.14
CA GLU A 269 16.56 16.57 3.84
C GLU A 269 16.83 15.77 5.12
N LYS A 270 15.80 15.49 5.92
CA LYS A 270 15.92 14.76 7.18
C LYS A 270 16.23 13.27 6.97
N LEU A 271 15.70 12.67 5.91
CA LEU A 271 16.05 11.30 5.52
C LEU A 271 17.53 11.18 5.15
N GLU A 272 18.06 12.11 4.34
CA GLU A 272 19.47 12.13 3.99
C GLU A 272 20.38 12.33 5.21
N GLN A 273 20.01 13.25 6.12
CA GLN A 273 20.71 13.45 7.40
C GLN A 273 20.74 12.17 8.26
N ALA A 274 19.70 11.33 8.19
CA ALA A 274 19.62 10.06 8.88
C ALA A 274 20.29 8.90 8.10
N GLY A 275 20.91 9.16 6.94
CA GLY A 275 21.63 8.18 6.14
C GLY A 275 20.71 7.25 5.32
N PHE A 276 19.50 7.70 5.01
CA PHE A 276 18.61 7.02 4.07
C PHE A 276 18.92 7.46 2.63
N SER A 277 18.83 6.52 1.70
CA SER A 277 18.98 6.74 0.27
C SER A 277 17.78 6.16 -0.48
N THR A 278 17.56 6.59 -1.70
CA THR A 278 16.48 6.08 -2.55
C THR A 278 16.66 4.60 -2.85
N SER A 279 15.56 3.84 -2.79
CA SER A 279 15.56 2.41 -3.13
C SER A 279 15.46 2.15 -4.63
N TRP A 280 14.77 3.04 -5.36
CA TRP A 280 14.60 2.99 -6.81
C TRP A 280 14.47 4.41 -7.38
N GLU A 281 14.65 4.54 -8.69
CA GLU A 281 14.63 5.85 -9.37
C GLU A 281 13.22 6.42 -9.55
N ASN A 282 12.24 5.55 -9.80
CA ASN A 282 10.87 5.96 -10.04
C ASN A 282 10.19 6.45 -8.76
N TYR A 283 9.09 7.15 -8.93
CA TYR A 283 8.21 7.55 -7.84
C TYR A 283 6.79 7.06 -8.08
N LEU A 284 6.13 6.76 -6.98
CA LEU A 284 4.74 6.34 -6.93
C LEU A 284 3.85 7.57 -6.82
N ARG A 285 2.73 7.57 -7.50
CA ARG A 285 1.72 8.64 -7.43
C ARG A 285 0.52 8.12 -6.66
N LEU A 286 0.18 8.81 -5.57
CA LEU A 286 -1.02 8.55 -4.80
C LEU A 286 -2.17 9.34 -5.42
N PHE A 287 -3.22 8.64 -5.74
CA PHE A 287 -4.47 9.19 -6.27
C PHE A 287 -5.60 8.96 -5.29
N GLU A 288 -6.51 9.92 -5.21
CA GLU A 288 -7.75 9.75 -4.47
C GLU A 288 -8.96 10.24 -5.25
N ARG A 289 -10.11 9.62 -5.00
CA ARG A 289 -11.42 10.07 -5.42
C ARG A 289 -12.36 10.09 -4.22
N ARG A 290 -13.09 11.18 -4.05
CA ARG A 290 -14.08 11.36 -2.98
C ARG A 290 -15.49 11.28 -3.55
N LYS A 291 -16.42 10.82 -2.71
CA LYS A 291 -17.84 10.84 -3.01
C LYS A 291 -18.51 11.98 -2.27
#